data_22a5f2b5a507827648fa6ae58e521803
#
_entry.id   22a5f2b5a507827648fa6ae58e521803
#
_cell.length_a   1.000
_cell.length_b   1.000
_cell.length_c   1.000
_cell.angle_alpha   90.00
_cell.angle_beta   90.00
_cell.angle_gamma   90.00
#
_symmetry.space_group_name_H-M   'P 1'
#
loop_
_entity.id
_entity.type
_entity.pdbx_description
1 polymer ?
#
loop_
_entity_poly.entity_id
_entity_poly.type
_entity_poly.pdbx_seq_one_letter_code
_entity_poly.pdbx_strand_id
1 'polypeptide(L)'
;MKAPTTSEISHNSHGTKSVLVTGATRGIGRAIADELGRDHHIIVGGRHQEAVDNVVSELPNASPFVVDLTDEEATATAVSQLDHLDALINSAGVSATSPGDIGSQPRDEWRRVLEINVIAVADLAVESGLA
;
A
#
# COMPACT_ATOMS: atom_id res chain seq x y z
N MET A 1 -12.06 -32.53 3.22
CA MET A 1 -11.49 -31.47 2.37
C MET A 1 -11.66 -30.13 3.07
N LYS A 2 -10.59 -29.39 3.15
CA LYS A 2 -10.62 -28.08 3.80
C LYS A 2 -11.29 -27.05 2.87
N ALA A 3 -12.22 -26.26 3.41
CA ALA A 3 -12.78 -25.16 2.66
C ALA A 3 -11.69 -24.11 2.39
N PRO A 4 -11.67 -23.44 1.23
CA PRO A 4 -10.70 -22.39 0.97
C PRO A 4 -10.89 -21.23 1.94
N THR A 5 -9.79 -20.60 2.33
CA THR A 5 -9.83 -19.40 3.14
C THR A 5 -10.31 -18.21 2.30
N THR A 6 -10.70 -17.12 2.94
CA THR A 6 -11.04 -15.89 2.24
C THR A 6 -9.89 -15.41 1.38
N SER A 7 -8.65 -15.53 1.87
CA SER A 7 -7.45 -15.20 1.10
C SER A 7 -7.32 -16.03 -0.16
N GLU A 8 -7.48 -17.35 -0.05
CA GLU A 8 -7.39 -18.24 -1.19
C GLU A 8 -8.44 -17.91 -2.25
N ILE A 9 -9.66 -17.62 -1.81
CA ILE A 9 -10.73 -17.22 -2.71
C ILE A 9 -10.40 -15.90 -3.40
N SER A 10 -9.92 -14.91 -2.65
CA SER A 10 -9.65 -13.59 -3.18
C SER A 10 -8.41 -13.52 -4.07
N HIS A 11 -7.41 -14.38 -3.83
CA HIS A 11 -6.14 -14.32 -4.56
C HIS A 11 -6.11 -15.21 -5.79
N ASN A 12 -6.64 -16.40 -5.68
CA ASN A 12 -6.35 -17.45 -6.64
C ASN A 12 -7.54 -17.99 -7.41
N SER A 13 -8.73 -17.57 -7.06
CA SER A 13 -9.87 -18.00 -7.86
C SER A 13 -9.70 -17.47 -9.28
N HIS A 14 -9.53 -18.34 -10.20
CA HIS A 14 -9.42 -18.03 -11.63
C HIS A 14 -8.11 -17.36 -12.07
N GLY A 15 -7.03 -17.49 -11.31
CA GLY A 15 -5.74 -16.92 -11.68
C GLY A 15 -5.65 -15.41 -11.53
N THR A 16 -6.50 -14.81 -10.72
CA THR A 16 -6.47 -13.37 -10.45
C THR A 16 -5.17 -12.97 -9.78
N LYS A 17 -4.53 -11.94 -10.28
CA LYS A 17 -3.31 -11.36 -9.71
C LYS A 17 -3.62 -10.45 -8.55
N SER A 18 -2.76 -10.45 -7.54
CA SER A 18 -2.85 -9.58 -6.37
C SER A 18 -1.85 -8.44 -6.48
N VAL A 19 -2.34 -7.23 -6.35
CA VAL A 19 -1.55 -6.00 -6.48
C VAL A 19 -1.70 -5.16 -5.21
N LEU A 20 -0.59 -4.91 -4.54
CA LEU A 20 -0.58 -3.97 -3.43
C LEU A 20 -0.33 -2.57 -3.97
N VAL A 21 -1.24 -1.65 -3.69
CA VAL A 21 -1.10 -0.24 -4.04
C VAL A 21 -1.00 0.55 -2.76
N THR A 22 0.16 1.14 -2.49
CA THR A 22 0.30 2.02 -1.34
C THR A 22 -0.25 3.41 -1.68
N GLY A 23 -0.70 4.16 -0.67
CA GLY A 23 -1.32 5.46 -0.91
C GLY A 23 -2.58 5.37 -1.77
N ALA A 24 -3.35 4.30 -1.62
CA ALA A 24 -4.47 3.98 -2.50
C ALA A 24 -5.79 4.64 -2.09
N THR A 25 -5.81 5.43 -1.03
CA THR A 25 -7.06 6.03 -0.54
C THR A 25 -7.46 7.29 -1.28
N ARG A 26 -6.57 7.89 -2.03
CA ARG A 26 -6.84 9.13 -2.78
C ARG A 26 -5.83 9.33 -3.90
N GLY A 27 -6.09 10.31 -4.76
CA GLY A 27 -5.18 10.78 -5.79
C GLY A 27 -4.78 9.70 -6.80
N ILE A 28 -3.51 9.68 -7.15
CA ILE A 28 -2.96 8.78 -8.16
C ILE A 28 -3.11 7.32 -7.73
N GLY A 29 -2.79 7.01 -6.47
CA GLY A 29 -2.93 5.64 -5.96
C GLY A 29 -4.36 5.12 -6.05
N ARG A 30 -5.35 5.95 -5.74
CA ARG A 30 -6.76 5.58 -5.88
C ARG A 30 -7.14 5.34 -7.33
N ALA A 31 -6.68 6.19 -8.24
CA ALA A 31 -6.95 6.01 -9.68
C ALA A 31 -6.36 4.71 -10.21
N ILE A 32 -5.15 4.36 -9.76
CA ILE A 32 -4.51 3.10 -10.12
C ILE A 32 -5.31 1.92 -9.56
N ALA A 33 -5.72 1.99 -8.30
CA ALA A 33 -6.52 0.95 -7.67
C ALA A 33 -7.87 0.75 -8.39
N ASP A 34 -8.52 1.82 -8.80
CA ASP A 34 -9.78 1.74 -9.55
C ASP A 34 -9.57 1.06 -10.91
N GLU A 35 -8.53 1.42 -11.64
CA GLU A 35 -8.27 0.87 -12.95
C GLU A 35 -7.85 -0.60 -12.91
N LEU A 36 -6.87 -0.93 -12.05
CA LEU A 36 -6.43 -2.32 -11.90
C LEU A 36 -7.48 -3.19 -11.21
N GLY A 37 -8.31 -2.59 -10.38
CA GLY A 37 -9.35 -3.31 -9.64
C GLY A 37 -10.46 -3.91 -10.49
N ARG A 38 -10.50 -3.58 -11.77
CA ARG A 38 -11.47 -4.16 -12.71
C ARG A 38 -11.25 -5.65 -12.91
N ASP A 39 -10.01 -6.09 -12.90
CA ASP A 39 -9.63 -7.47 -13.21
C ASP A 39 -8.53 -8.03 -12.30
N HIS A 40 -8.15 -7.30 -11.25
CA HIS A 40 -7.15 -7.74 -10.28
C HIS A 40 -7.70 -7.65 -8.86
N HIS A 41 -7.13 -8.44 -7.98
CA HIS A 41 -7.33 -8.27 -6.55
C HIS A 41 -6.46 -7.13 -6.05
N ILE A 42 -7.06 -6.10 -5.47
CA ILE A 42 -6.33 -4.94 -4.97
C ILE A 42 -6.17 -5.01 -3.46
N ILE A 43 -4.94 -4.98 -3.02
CA ILE A 43 -4.59 -4.81 -1.62
C ILE A 43 -4.43 -3.31 -1.41
N VAL A 44 -5.38 -2.72 -0.71
CA VAL A 44 -5.52 -1.26 -0.59
C VAL A 44 -4.67 -0.76 0.56
N GLY A 45 -3.56 -0.12 0.23
CA GLY A 45 -2.62 0.42 1.21
C GLY A 45 -2.96 1.83 1.66
N GLY A 46 -2.96 2.04 2.96
CA GLY A 46 -3.15 3.34 3.58
C GLY A 46 -2.89 3.25 5.08
N ARG A 47 -2.82 4.37 5.75
CA ARG A 47 -2.55 4.40 7.19
C ARG A 47 -3.79 4.64 8.06
N HIS A 48 -4.93 4.99 7.47
CA HIS A 48 -6.17 5.23 8.20
C HIS A 48 -7.19 4.16 7.86
N GLN A 49 -7.60 3.41 8.88
CA GLN A 49 -8.49 2.26 8.72
C GLN A 49 -9.78 2.62 7.98
N GLU A 50 -10.44 3.70 8.39
CA GLU A 50 -11.71 4.09 7.79
C GLU A 50 -11.57 4.42 6.29
N ALA A 51 -10.53 5.17 5.93
CA ALA A 51 -10.29 5.53 4.54
C ALA A 51 -10.00 4.29 3.69
N VAL A 52 -9.20 3.36 4.21
CA VAL A 52 -8.91 2.10 3.52
C VAL A 52 -10.18 1.26 3.37
N ASP A 53 -10.95 1.12 4.43
CA ASP A 53 -12.19 0.32 4.40
C ASP A 53 -13.20 0.87 3.39
N ASN A 54 -13.29 2.19 3.27
CA ASN A 54 -14.16 2.81 2.28
C ASN A 54 -13.76 2.42 0.85
N VAL A 55 -12.47 2.45 0.55
CA VAL A 55 -11.99 2.05 -0.79
C VAL A 55 -12.22 0.56 -1.04
N VAL A 56 -11.92 -0.28 -0.04
CA VAL A 56 -12.16 -1.71 -0.15
C VAL A 56 -13.62 -2.01 -0.48
N SER A 57 -14.56 -1.30 0.16
CA SER A 57 -15.98 -1.50 -0.07
C SER A 57 -16.45 -1.08 -1.46
N GLU A 58 -15.69 -0.22 -2.13
CA GLU A 58 -16.04 0.32 -3.45
C GLU A 58 -15.41 -0.45 -4.61
N LEU A 59 -14.47 -1.34 -4.33
CA LEU A 59 -13.80 -2.15 -5.36
C LEU A 59 -14.40 -3.57 -5.45
N PRO A 60 -14.42 -4.18 -6.63
CA PRO A 60 -15.01 -5.51 -6.82
C PRO A 60 -14.30 -6.62 -6.03
N ASN A 61 -12.98 -6.54 -5.90
CA ASN A 61 -12.17 -7.57 -5.24
C ASN A 61 -10.98 -6.88 -4.56
N ALA A 62 -11.11 -6.62 -3.27
CA ALA A 62 -10.11 -5.86 -2.54
C ALA A 62 -10.00 -6.28 -1.08
N SER A 63 -8.86 -6.06 -0.50
CA SER A 63 -8.60 -6.26 0.92
C SER A 63 -7.75 -5.12 1.49
N PRO A 64 -7.81 -4.88 2.80
CA PRO A 64 -7.12 -3.76 3.41
C PRO A 64 -5.65 -4.08 3.71
N PHE A 65 -4.81 -3.06 3.66
CA PHE A 65 -3.44 -3.07 4.14
C PHE A 65 -3.20 -1.77 4.88
N VAL A 66 -3.51 -1.78 6.18
CA VAL A 66 -3.48 -0.58 7.02
C VAL A 66 -2.20 -0.59 7.83
N VAL A 67 -1.28 0.30 7.47
CA VAL A 67 0.00 0.42 8.15
C VAL A 67 0.59 1.80 7.91
N ASP A 68 1.32 2.30 8.91
CA ASP A 68 2.19 3.45 8.74
C ASP A 68 3.53 2.94 8.20
N LEU A 69 3.85 3.30 6.97
CA LEU A 69 5.06 2.81 6.29
C LEU A 69 6.37 3.31 6.90
N THR A 70 6.32 4.30 7.79
CA THR A 70 7.50 4.73 8.56
C THR A 70 7.78 3.81 9.73
N ASP A 71 6.86 2.94 10.09
CA ASP A 71 7.04 1.92 11.11
C ASP A 71 7.52 0.63 10.42
N GLU A 72 8.83 0.41 10.46
CA GLU A 72 9.47 -0.71 9.78
C GLU A 72 8.95 -2.07 10.26
N GLU A 73 8.83 -2.24 11.58
CA GLU A 73 8.38 -3.50 12.17
C GLU A 73 6.91 -3.78 11.82
N ALA A 74 6.05 -2.77 11.93
CA ALA A 74 4.65 -2.90 11.56
C ALA A 74 4.48 -3.22 10.07
N THR A 75 5.29 -2.62 9.22
CA THR A 75 5.28 -2.89 7.79
C THR A 75 5.70 -4.33 7.49
N ALA A 76 6.79 -4.79 8.09
CA ALA A 76 7.24 -6.17 7.92
C ALA A 76 6.17 -7.18 8.38
N THR A 77 5.53 -6.90 9.51
CA THR A 77 4.44 -7.74 10.03
C THR A 77 3.26 -7.76 9.05
N ALA A 78 2.85 -6.60 8.57
CA ALA A 78 1.72 -6.51 7.63
C ALA A 78 2.00 -7.27 6.32
N VAL A 79 3.21 -7.14 5.79
CA VAL A 79 3.62 -7.87 4.59
C VAL A 79 3.63 -9.37 4.83
N SER A 80 4.10 -9.82 6.00
CA SER A 80 4.15 -11.25 6.33
C SER A 80 2.76 -11.89 6.40
N GLN A 81 1.71 -11.10 6.58
CA GLN A 81 0.33 -11.56 6.63
C GLN A 81 -0.33 -11.67 5.26
N LEU A 82 0.34 -11.20 4.21
CA LEU A 82 -0.16 -11.36 2.84
C LEU A 82 0.09 -12.79 2.37
N ASP A 83 -0.93 -13.41 1.79
CA ASP A 83 -0.79 -14.77 1.28
C ASP A 83 0.01 -14.81 -0.01
N HIS A 84 -0.23 -13.85 -0.88
CA HIS A 84 0.38 -13.81 -2.19
C HIS A 84 0.39 -12.38 -2.72
N LEU A 85 1.47 -12.02 -3.39
CA LEU A 85 1.63 -10.71 -3.98
C LEU A 85 2.33 -10.84 -5.33
N ASP A 86 1.65 -10.41 -6.40
CA ASP A 86 2.19 -10.45 -7.76
C ASP A 86 2.89 -9.14 -8.14
N ALA A 87 2.40 -8.02 -7.63
CA ALA A 87 2.96 -6.71 -7.97
C ALA A 87 2.80 -5.73 -6.80
N LEU A 88 3.70 -4.79 -6.74
CA LEU A 88 3.71 -3.69 -5.78
C LEU A 88 3.74 -2.37 -6.54
N ILE A 89 2.76 -1.51 -6.28
CA ILE A 89 2.72 -0.16 -6.80
C ILE A 89 2.99 0.80 -5.63
N ASN A 90 4.14 1.45 -5.66
CA ASN A 90 4.54 2.42 -4.66
C ASN A 90 4.01 3.80 -5.04
N SER A 91 2.82 4.12 -4.56
CA SER A 91 2.18 5.43 -4.81
C SER A 91 2.10 6.30 -3.57
N ALA A 92 2.38 5.75 -2.38
CA ALA A 92 2.45 6.56 -1.16
C ALA A 92 3.61 7.53 -1.25
N GLY A 93 3.36 8.76 -0.86
CA GLY A 93 4.38 9.79 -0.84
C GLY A 93 3.83 11.05 -0.19
N VAL A 94 4.74 11.91 0.23
CA VAL A 94 4.40 13.18 0.86
C VAL A 94 5.31 14.27 0.33
N SER A 95 4.85 15.51 0.46
CA SER A 95 5.66 16.69 0.23
C SER A 95 5.94 17.41 1.56
N ALA A 96 6.86 18.36 1.55
CA ALA A 96 7.11 19.20 2.70
C ALA A 96 5.86 19.99 3.05
N THR A 97 5.55 20.07 4.34
CA THR A 97 4.40 20.81 4.85
C THR A 97 4.76 22.19 5.35
N SER A 98 6.04 22.42 5.65
CA SER A 98 6.51 23.74 6.08
C SER A 98 6.59 24.69 4.87
N PRO A 99 6.10 25.93 5.02
CA PRO A 99 6.22 26.91 3.94
C PRO A 99 7.68 27.35 3.74
N GLY A 100 7.97 27.82 2.54
CA GLY A 100 9.28 28.37 2.21
C GLY A 100 10.04 27.53 1.18
N ASP A 101 11.21 28.02 0.84
CA ASP A 101 12.08 27.35 -0.13
C ASP A 101 12.86 26.20 0.51
N ILE A 102 13.62 25.50 -0.30
CA ILE A 102 14.39 24.33 0.12
C ILE A 102 15.37 24.66 1.25
N GLY A 103 15.95 25.86 1.23
CA GLY A 103 16.94 26.30 2.24
C GLY A 103 16.31 26.60 3.60
N SER A 104 15.01 26.82 3.64
CA SER A 104 14.29 27.15 4.88
C SER A 104 13.62 25.94 5.55
N GLN A 105 13.66 24.77 4.94
CA GLN A 105 13.00 23.60 5.50
C GLN A 105 13.76 23.06 6.73
N PRO A 106 13.06 22.79 7.84
CA PRO A 106 13.67 22.14 9.00
C PRO A 106 14.22 20.75 8.69
N ARG A 107 15.27 20.36 9.39
CA ARG A 107 15.88 19.05 9.19
C ARG A 107 14.89 17.90 9.41
N ASP A 108 13.97 18.04 10.34
CA ASP A 108 12.95 17.00 10.61
C ASP A 108 12.00 16.83 9.42
N GLU A 109 11.70 17.90 8.71
CA GLU A 109 10.86 17.82 7.52
C GLU A 109 11.59 17.06 6.39
N TRP A 110 12.89 17.32 6.20
CA TRP A 110 13.71 16.55 5.28
C TRP A 110 13.68 15.06 5.60
N ARG A 111 13.87 14.74 6.88
CA ARG A 111 13.86 13.33 7.34
C ARG A 111 12.53 12.67 7.08
N ARG A 112 11.42 13.35 7.40
CA ARG A 112 10.08 12.82 7.19
C ARG A 112 9.82 12.51 5.73
N VAL A 113 10.15 13.46 4.85
CA VAL A 113 9.92 13.31 3.41
C VAL A 113 10.76 12.16 2.84
N LEU A 114 12.03 12.08 3.20
CA LEU A 114 12.92 11.01 2.73
C LEU A 114 12.53 9.66 3.32
N GLU A 115 12.11 9.61 4.58
CA GLU A 115 11.65 8.38 5.21
C GLU A 115 10.48 7.77 4.46
N ILE A 116 9.50 8.56 4.11
CA ILE A 116 8.30 8.08 3.43
C ILE A 116 8.56 7.84 1.94
N ASN A 117 9.21 8.79 1.26
CA ASN A 117 9.32 8.74 -0.21
C ASN A 117 10.45 7.85 -0.71
N VAL A 118 11.43 7.53 0.12
CA VAL A 118 12.62 6.78 -0.29
C VAL A 118 12.82 5.53 0.54
N ILE A 119 12.99 5.69 1.86
CA ILE A 119 13.35 4.57 2.72
C ILE A 119 12.21 3.55 2.84
N ALA A 120 11.00 4.02 3.11
CA ALA A 120 9.84 3.13 3.20
C ALA A 120 9.55 2.41 1.89
N VAL A 121 9.78 3.06 0.76
CA VAL A 121 9.64 2.44 -0.57
C VAL A 121 10.63 1.29 -0.73
N ALA A 122 11.89 1.52 -0.37
CA ALA A 122 12.92 0.48 -0.44
C ALA A 122 12.62 -0.68 0.50
N ASP A 123 12.25 -0.39 1.73
CA ASP A 123 11.91 -1.40 2.74
C ASP A 123 10.75 -2.28 2.27
N LEU A 124 9.70 -1.67 1.78
CA LEU A 124 8.51 -2.40 1.33
C LEU A 124 8.83 -3.29 0.12
N ALA A 125 9.65 -2.81 -0.81
CA ALA A 125 10.08 -3.61 -1.94
C ALA A 125 10.88 -4.85 -1.48
N VAL A 126 11.76 -4.68 -0.53
CA VAL A 126 12.54 -5.79 0.04
C VAL A 126 11.64 -6.75 0.83
N GLU A 127 10.81 -6.23 1.72
CA GLU A 127 9.93 -7.04 2.56
C GLU A 127 8.91 -7.83 1.74
N SER A 128 8.43 -7.27 0.63
CA SER A 128 7.48 -7.94 -0.25
C SER A 128 8.10 -9.08 -1.06
N GLY A 129 9.43 -9.14 -1.12
CA GLY A 129 10.15 -10.13 -1.93
C GLY A 129 10.13 -9.84 -3.43
N LEU A 130 9.73 -8.64 -3.82
CA LEU A 130 9.66 -8.23 -5.23
C LEU A 130 10.85 -7.38 -5.68
N ALA A 131 11.76 -7.08 -4.76
CA ALA A 131 12.97 -6.34 -5.09
C ALA A 131 14.04 -7.26 -5.69
#